data_41b04428ddb9f5a2c7c180c99d5df6e1
#
_entry.id   41b04428ddb9f5a2c7c180c99d5df6e1
#
_cell.length_a   1.000
_cell.length_b   1.000
_cell.length_c   1.000
_cell.angle_alpha   90.00
_cell.angle_beta   90.00
_cell.angle_gamma   90.00
#
_symmetry.space_group_name_H-M   'P 1'
#
loop_
_entity.id
_entity.type
_entity.pdbx_description
1 polymer ?
#
loop_
_entity_poly.entity_id
_entity_poly.type
_entity_poly.pdbx_seq_one_letter_code
_entity_poly.pdbx_strand_id
1 'polypeptide(L)'
;MNSQIIEIPATQWQLPATQNKWINALEQGKVLYFPQLPFTLTADERSLLTPKVLEEKVRNISLANHHELKGAAGDKQTQKLLKNMLQRYRSHSEQLIHSLLPKYQGALREAPTSYRPKAVEARKQSWRADDRRMHVDSFPSRPNHGERILRVFSNINPAGVPRVWRVGEPFADMVKTMLPRAKPYVRWQAKALHKLGITKSLRSEYDHLMLQLHDNMKADMDYQ
;
A
#
# COMPACT_ATOMS: atom_id res chain seq x y z
N MET A 1 15.10 -17.89 -14.75
CA MET A 1 14.59 -17.25 -13.50
C MET A 1 13.14 -16.87 -13.73
N ASN A 2 12.19 -17.39 -12.94
CA ASN A 2 10.80 -16.94 -13.03
C ASN A 2 10.72 -15.49 -12.54
N SER A 3 10.33 -14.57 -13.42
CA SER A 3 10.16 -13.17 -13.05
C SER A 3 9.15 -13.02 -11.92
N GLN A 4 9.51 -12.28 -10.86
CA GLN A 4 8.59 -11.92 -9.77
C GLN A 4 7.54 -10.91 -10.23
N ILE A 5 7.76 -10.25 -11.38
CA ILE A 5 6.85 -9.28 -11.96
C ILE A 5 6.27 -9.88 -13.23
N ILE A 6 4.94 -9.88 -13.33
CA ILE A 6 4.19 -10.34 -14.49
C ILE A 6 3.56 -9.13 -15.17
N GLU A 7 3.92 -8.90 -16.40
CA GLU A 7 3.36 -7.82 -17.21
C GLU A 7 2.04 -8.25 -17.85
N ILE A 8 1.03 -7.39 -17.74
CA ILE A 8 -0.31 -7.60 -18.31
C ILE A 8 -0.63 -6.42 -19.23
N PRO A 9 -0.78 -6.64 -20.54
CA PRO A 9 -1.00 -5.59 -21.53
C PRO A 9 -2.48 -5.17 -21.55
N ALA A 10 -2.99 -4.66 -20.41
CA ALA A 10 -4.36 -4.18 -20.30
C ALA A 10 -4.41 -2.66 -20.44
N THR A 11 -5.41 -2.17 -21.17
CA THR A 11 -5.67 -0.75 -21.40
C THR A 11 -6.95 -0.26 -20.74
N GLN A 12 -7.74 -1.18 -20.16
CA GLN A 12 -9.01 -0.89 -19.49
C GLN A 12 -9.03 -1.49 -18.09
N TRP A 13 -9.69 -0.83 -17.17
CA TRP A 13 -9.81 -1.24 -15.78
C TRP A 13 -10.74 -2.45 -15.57
N GLN A 14 -11.65 -2.68 -16.51
CA GLN A 14 -12.47 -3.88 -16.52
C GLN A 14 -11.88 -4.86 -17.54
N LEU A 15 -11.39 -5.99 -17.05
CA LEU A 15 -10.80 -7.04 -17.87
C LEU A 15 -11.84 -8.12 -18.19
N PRO A 16 -11.69 -8.82 -19.33
CA PRO A 16 -12.43 -10.06 -19.55
C PRO A 16 -12.20 -11.03 -18.39
N ALA A 17 -13.24 -11.78 -18.01
CA ALA A 17 -13.12 -12.75 -16.92
C ALA A 17 -11.94 -13.69 -17.18
N THR A 18 -10.94 -13.61 -16.33
CA THR A 18 -9.76 -14.46 -16.41
C THR A 18 -9.90 -15.62 -15.43
N GLN A 19 -9.39 -16.78 -15.82
CA GLN A 19 -9.32 -17.95 -14.95
C GLN A 19 -8.34 -17.68 -13.78
N ASN A 20 -8.28 -18.58 -12.83
CA ASN A 20 -7.50 -18.50 -11.57
C ASN A 20 -5.99 -18.21 -11.71
N LYS A 21 -5.48 -18.01 -12.91
CA LYS A 21 -4.06 -17.77 -13.21
C LYS A 21 -3.48 -16.63 -12.38
N TRP A 22 -4.19 -15.52 -12.25
CA TRP A 22 -3.71 -14.34 -11.57
C TRP A 22 -3.76 -14.45 -10.06
N ILE A 23 -4.77 -15.18 -9.54
CA ILE A 23 -4.86 -15.50 -8.12
C ILE A 23 -3.64 -16.32 -7.71
N ASN A 24 -3.32 -17.37 -8.43
CA ASN A 24 -2.17 -18.22 -8.14
C ASN A 24 -0.84 -17.43 -8.18
N ALA A 25 -0.71 -16.50 -9.12
CA ALA A 25 0.48 -15.64 -9.18
C ALA A 25 0.61 -14.73 -7.95
N LEU A 26 -0.47 -14.07 -7.55
CA LEU A 26 -0.47 -13.21 -6.35
C LEU A 26 -0.25 -14.02 -5.07
N GLU A 27 -0.87 -15.20 -4.95
CA GLU A 27 -0.67 -16.10 -3.81
C GLU A 27 0.78 -16.61 -3.70
N GLN A 28 1.50 -16.68 -4.82
CA GLN A 28 2.93 -16.97 -4.86
C GLN A 28 3.82 -15.72 -4.60
N GLY A 29 3.23 -14.57 -4.26
CA GLY A 29 3.93 -13.33 -3.97
C GLY A 29 4.40 -12.55 -5.20
N LYS A 30 3.88 -12.86 -6.40
CA LYS A 30 4.22 -12.11 -7.61
C LYS A 30 3.48 -10.78 -7.68
N VAL A 31 4.05 -9.84 -8.41
CA VAL A 31 3.46 -8.53 -8.68
C VAL A 31 2.90 -8.53 -10.11
N LEU A 32 1.66 -8.08 -10.26
CA LEU A 32 1.04 -7.87 -11.57
C LEU A 32 1.27 -6.43 -11.98
N TYR A 33 1.93 -6.23 -13.11
CA TYR A 33 2.29 -4.92 -13.64
C TYR A 33 1.48 -4.61 -14.91
N PHE A 34 0.86 -3.45 -14.95
CA PHE A 34 -0.02 -2.99 -16.02
C PHE A 34 0.57 -1.74 -16.67
N PRO A 35 1.53 -1.85 -17.60
CA PRO A 35 2.25 -0.71 -18.16
C PRO A 35 1.36 0.22 -18.99
N GLN A 36 0.26 -0.28 -19.53
CA GLN A 36 -0.62 0.44 -20.44
C GLN A 36 -1.98 0.81 -19.82
N LEU A 37 -2.18 0.59 -18.50
CA LEU A 37 -3.43 0.85 -17.82
C LEU A 37 -3.43 2.29 -17.26
N PRO A 38 -4.06 3.28 -17.93
CA PRO A 38 -4.01 4.67 -17.50
C PRO A 38 -5.03 4.96 -16.40
N PHE A 39 -4.65 5.76 -15.42
CA PHE A 39 -5.61 6.54 -14.63
C PHE A 39 -5.60 7.97 -15.16
N THR A 40 -6.47 8.25 -16.14
CA THR A 40 -6.52 9.54 -16.80
C THR A 40 -7.12 10.59 -15.89
N LEU A 41 -6.36 11.65 -15.62
CA LEU A 41 -6.82 12.80 -14.85
C LEU A 41 -7.57 13.79 -15.75
N THR A 42 -8.67 14.37 -15.22
CA THR A 42 -9.34 15.50 -15.87
C THR A 42 -8.45 16.75 -15.86
N ALA A 43 -8.82 17.78 -16.62
CA ALA A 43 -8.09 19.05 -16.62
C ALA A 43 -8.02 19.65 -15.22
N ASP A 44 -9.13 19.66 -14.48
CA ASP A 44 -9.20 20.19 -13.12
C ASP A 44 -8.37 19.33 -12.13
N GLU A 45 -8.42 18.01 -12.24
CA GLU A 45 -7.66 17.11 -11.37
C GLU A 45 -6.14 17.26 -11.53
N ARG A 46 -5.66 17.72 -12.69
CA ARG A 46 -4.22 18.00 -12.88
C ARG A 46 -3.73 19.12 -11.98
N SER A 47 -4.59 20.06 -11.59
CA SER A 47 -4.24 21.10 -10.62
C SER A 47 -3.92 20.56 -9.22
N LEU A 48 -4.39 19.33 -8.93
CA LEU A 48 -4.10 18.63 -7.66
C LEU A 48 -2.71 18.00 -7.60
N LEU A 49 -1.97 17.94 -8.72
CA LEU A 49 -0.64 17.36 -8.80
C LEU A 49 0.43 18.29 -8.20
N THR A 50 0.22 18.74 -6.98
CA THR A 50 1.09 19.66 -6.24
C THR A 50 1.14 19.31 -4.76
N PRO A 51 2.29 19.47 -4.10
CA PRO A 51 2.39 19.32 -2.65
C PRO A 51 1.51 20.27 -1.83
N LYS A 52 1.04 21.38 -2.42
CA LYS A 52 0.20 22.38 -1.74
C LYS A 52 -1.16 21.85 -1.28
N VAL A 53 -1.65 20.77 -1.90
CA VAL A 53 -2.92 20.13 -1.51
C VAL A 53 -2.80 19.23 -0.28
N LEU A 54 -1.60 19.08 0.28
CA LEU A 54 -1.32 18.25 1.44
C LEU A 54 -1.15 19.13 2.68
N GLU A 55 -1.84 18.79 3.76
CA GLU A 55 -1.63 19.43 5.07
C GLU A 55 -0.19 19.28 5.56
N GLU A 56 0.27 20.23 6.37
CA GLU A 56 1.57 20.14 7.01
C GLU A 56 1.67 18.88 7.90
N LYS A 57 2.88 18.30 7.96
CA LYS A 57 3.24 17.16 8.82
C LYS A 57 2.52 15.84 8.51
N VAL A 58 1.64 15.77 7.49
CA VAL A 58 1.08 14.50 7.03
C VAL A 58 1.80 13.98 5.79
N ARG A 59 1.73 12.65 5.56
CA ARG A 59 2.47 11.99 4.47
C ARG A 59 1.65 11.84 3.20
N ASN A 60 0.35 11.72 3.35
CA ASN A 60 -0.58 11.44 2.27
C ASN A 60 -1.97 11.98 2.59
N ILE A 61 -2.71 12.26 1.54
CA ILE A 61 -4.15 12.48 1.62
C ILE A 61 -4.81 11.10 1.61
N SER A 62 -5.82 10.87 2.43
CA SER A 62 -6.46 9.58 2.58
C SER A 62 -7.97 9.72 2.55
N LEU A 63 -8.62 8.92 1.71
CA LEU A 63 -10.07 8.77 1.68
C LEU A 63 -10.43 7.50 2.45
N ALA A 64 -11.03 7.68 3.64
CA ALA A 64 -11.49 6.57 4.48
C ALA A 64 -12.72 5.86 3.86
N ASN A 65 -13.08 4.69 4.42
CA ASN A 65 -14.19 3.87 3.90
C ASN A 65 -15.55 4.60 3.97
N HIS A 66 -15.73 5.49 4.94
CA HIS A 66 -16.94 6.33 5.07
C HIS A 66 -16.84 7.64 4.25
N HIS A 67 -16.02 7.66 3.20
CA HIS A 67 -15.80 8.81 2.33
C HIS A 67 -15.33 10.09 3.05
N GLU A 68 -14.74 9.96 4.23
CA GLU A 68 -14.06 11.04 4.93
C GLU A 68 -12.68 11.27 4.34
N LEU A 69 -12.39 12.51 3.95
CA LEU A 69 -11.09 12.95 3.44
C LEU A 69 -10.22 13.45 4.60
N LYS A 70 -8.99 12.95 4.70
CA LYS A 70 -8.02 13.32 5.74
C LYS A 70 -6.70 13.76 5.13
N GLY A 71 -6.07 14.76 5.73
CA GLY A 71 -4.76 15.27 5.32
C GLY A 71 -4.78 16.14 4.07
N ALA A 72 -5.95 16.59 3.63
CA ALA A 72 -6.14 17.45 2.47
C ALA A 72 -6.17 18.91 2.87
N ALA A 73 -5.25 19.71 2.34
CA ALA A 73 -5.25 21.17 2.41
C ALA A 73 -6.05 21.78 1.23
N GLY A 74 -6.31 23.06 1.34
CA GLY A 74 -7.03 23.84 0.32
C GLY A 74 -8.48 24.13 0.72
N ASP A 75 -9.16 24.88 -0.15
CA ASP A 75 -10.56 25.26 0.01
C ASP A 75 -11.54 24.08 -0.19
N LYS A 76 -12.80 24.32 0.03
CA LYS A 76 -13.86 23.32 -0.13
C LYS A 76 -13.94 22.73 -1.54
N GLN A 77 -13.64 23.55 -2.56
CA GLN A 77 -13.65 23.11 -3.95
C GLN A 77 -12.50 22.14 -4.23
N THR A 78 -11.28 22.47 -3.80
CA THR A 78 -10.09 21.62 -3.88
C THR A 78 -10.32 20.30 -3.16
N GLN A 79 -10.85 20.34 -1.93
CA GLN A 79 -11.13 19.12 -1.15
C GLN A 79 -12.19 18.24 -1.82
N LYS A 80 -13.24 18.84 -2.41
CA LYS A 80 -14.26 18.12 -3.17
C LYS A 80 -13.66 17.43 -4.39
N LEU A 81 -12.78 18.14 -5.12
CA LEU A 81 -12.11 17.60 -6.30
C LEU A 81 -11.19 16.43 -5.94
N LEU A 82 -10.39 16.57 -4.86
CA LEU A 82 -9.56 15.49 -4.31
C LEU A 82 -10.40 14.27 -3.93
N LYS A 83 -11.51 14.48 -3.25
CA LYS A 83 -12.43 13.41 -2.87
C LYS A 83 -12.95 12.67 -4.08
N ASN A 84 -13.44 13.38 -5.09
CA ASN A 84 -13.97 12.80 -6.32
C ASN A 84 -12.92 12.00 -7.09
N MET A 85 -11.70 12.55 -7.22
CA MET A 85 -10.57 11.86 -7.84
C MET A 85 -10.26 10.53 -7.12
N LEU A 86 -10.19 10.54 -5.79
CA LEU A 86 -9.90 9.34 -5.00
C LEU A 86 -11.05 8.32 -5.04
N GLN A 87 -12.30 8.77 -5.05
CA GLN A 87 -13.46 7.89 -5.22
C GLN A 87 -13.42 7.20 -6.57
N ARG A 88 -13.14 7.94 -7.64
CA ARG A 88 -13.05 7.42 -9.00
C ARG A 88 -11.89 6.40 -9.11
N TYR A 89 -10.73 6.69 -8.52
CA TYR A 89 -9.62 5.74 -8.48
C TYR A 89 -9.99 4.45 -7.71
N ARG A 90 -10.68 4.58 -6.59
CA ARG A 90 -11.19 3.42 -5.82
C ARG A 90 -12.09 2.55 -6.69
N SER A 91 -13.11 3.14 -7.33
CA SER A 91 -14.03 2.40 -8.20
C SER A 91 -13.33 1.70 -9.36
N HIS A 92 -12.35 2.34 -10.00
CA HIS A 92 -11.54 1.68 -11.03
C HIS A 92 -10.74 0.50 -10.47
N SER A 93 -10.13 0.68 -9.28
CA SER A 93 -9.37 -0.39 -8.62
C SER A 93 -10.26 -1.58 -8.25
N GLU A 94 -11.48 -1.34 -7.78
CA GLU A 94 -12.48 -2.37 -7.48
C GLU A 94 -12.90 -3.12 -8.74
N GLN A 95 -13.18 -2.41 -9.85
CA GLN A 95 -13.50 -3.03 -11.13
C GLN A 95 -12.37 -3.94 -11.60
N LEU A 96 -11.12 -3.46 -11.52
CA LEU A 96 -9.95 -4.26 -11.86
C LEU A 96 -9.86 -5.53 -11.01
N ILE A 97 -9.98 -5.40 -9.70
CA ILE A 97 -9.88 -6.52 -8.76
C ILE A 97 -11.03 -7.52 -9.00
N HIS A 98 -12.26 -7.07 -9.16
CA HIS A 98 -13.40 -7.94 -9.39
C HIS A 98 -13.30 -8.71 -10.71
N SER A 99 -12.79 -8.08 -11.77
CA SER A 99 -12.60 -8.75 -13.06
C SER A 99 -11.38 -9.68 -13.07
N LEU A 100 -10.29 -9.28 -12.39
CA LEU A 100 -9.03 -10.02 -12.38
C LEU A 100 -9.06 -11.21 -11.40
N LEU A 101 -9.73 -11.04 -10.26
CA LEU A 101 -9.73 -11.94 -9.11
C LEU A 101 -11.17 -12.25 -8.66
N PRO A 102 -12.02 -12.83 -9.49
CA PRO A 102 -13.44 -13.01 -9.18
C PRO A 102 -13.69 -13.86 -7.92
N LYS A 103 -12.77 -14.75 -7.55
CA LYS A 103 -12.86 -15.53 -6.31
C LYS A 103 -12.62 -14.72 -5.03
N TYR A 104 -12.06 -13.50 -5.14
CA TYR A 104 -11.90 -12.61 -3.99
C TYR A 104 -13.16 -11.78 -3.75
N GLN A 105 -14.11 -11.77 -4.68
CA GLN A 105 -15.36 -11.06 -4.50
C GLN A 105 -16.08 -11.55 -3.24
N GLY A 106 -16.45 -10.61 -2.36
CA GLY A 106 -17.05 -10.90 -1.05
C GLY A 106 -16.07 -11.29 0.06
N ALA A 107 -14.80 -11.57 -0.25
CA ALA A 107 -13.77 -11.87 0.74
C ALA A 107 -12.85 -10.67 1.04
N LEU A 108 -12.97 -9.58 0.27
CA LEU A 108 -12.17 -8.38 0.45
C LEU A 108 -12.84 -7.39 1.40
N ARG A 109 -12.02 -6.78 2.25
CA ARG A 109 -12.39 -5.64 3.06
C ARG A 109 -11.67 -4.40 2.54
N GLU A 110 -12.43 -3.36 2.22
CA GLU A 110 -11.87 -2.11 1.75
C GLU A 110 -10.95 -1.45 2.79
N ALA A 111 -9.85 -0.92 2.31
CA ALA A 111 -8.94 -0.07 3.04
C ALA A 111 -8.96 1.37 2.47
N PRO A 112 -8.46 2.36 3.21
CA PRO A 112 -8.40 3.73 2.73
C PRO A 112 -7.61 3.86 1.43
N THR A 113 -8.16 4.63 0.48
CA THR A 113 -7.46 5.03 -0.74
C THR A 113 -6.58 6.24 -0.45
N SER A 114 -5.33 6.23 -0.88
CA SER A 114 -4.36 7.27 -0.55
C SER A 114 -3.75 7.93 -1.78
N TYR A 115 -3.57 9.25 -1.71
CA TYR A 115 -2.82 10.05 -2.67
C TYR A 115 -1.57 10.64 -2.01
N ARG A 116 -0.43 10.54 -2.69
CA ARG A 116 0.88 11.03 -2.24
C ARG A 116 1.41 12.08 -3.21
N PRO A 117 1.13 13.38 -2.99
CA PRO A 117 1.55 14.46 -3.90
C PRO A 117 3.03 14.82 -3.82
N LYS A 118 3.75 14.34 -2.80
CA LYS A 118 5.19 14.58 -2.65
C LYS A 118 5.99 13.36 -3.12
N ALA A 119 7.08 13.60 -3.84
CA ALA A 119 8.05 12.57 -4.16
C ALA A 119 8.66 11.98 -2.88
N VAL A 120 9.04 10.69 -2.93
CA VAL A 120 9.59 9.98 -1.75
C VAL A 120 10.96 10.54 -1.39
N GLU A 121 11.75 10.90 -2.40
CA GLU A 121 13.12 11.43 -2.28
C GLU A 121 13.19 12.76 -1.54
N ALA A 122 12.13 13.57 -1.60
CA ALA A 122 12.03 14.87 -0.93
C ALA A 122 11.78 14.79 0.58
N ARG A 123 11.70 13.57 1.16
CA ARG A 123 11.32 13.38 2.56
C ARG A 123 12.52 13.07 3.43
N LYS A 124 12.77 13.92 4.44
CA LYS A 124 13.60 13.53 5.58
C LYS A 124 12.78 12.61 6.49
N GLN A 125 13.21 11.37 6.65
CA GLN A 125 12.50 10.38 7.45
C GLN A 125 13.46 9.41 8.12
N SER A 126 13.02 8.81 9.23
CA SER A 126 13.80 7.75 9.88
C SER A 126 13.87 6.52 8.97
N TRP A 127 14.89 5.68 9.15
CA TRP A 127 15.04 4.46 8.38
C TRP A 127 13.82 3.52 8.46
N ARG A 128 13.12 3.47 9.60
CA ARG A 128 11.86 2.71 9.75
C ARG A 128 10.74 3.22 8.87
N ALA A 129 10.73 4.52 8.61
CA ALA A 129 9.69 5.18 7.83
C ALA A 129 10.08 5.32 6.34
N ASP A 130 11.28 4.89 5.94
CA ASP A 130 11.78 5.01 4.57
C ASP A 130 11.19 3.90 3.69
N ASP A 131 10.20 4.27 2.86
CA ASP A 131 9.51 3.36 1.95
C ASP A 131 10.38 2.93 0.74
N ARG A 132 11.59 3.47 0.59
CA ARG A 132 12.56 3.04 -0.43
C ARG A 132 13.28 1.76 -0.04
N ARG A 133 13.33 1.47 1.27
CA ARG A 133 13.95 0.26 1.80
C ARG A 133 13.05 -0.96 1.58
N MET A 134 13.68 -2.08 1.27
CA MET A 134 12.99 -3.38 1.18
C MET A 134 12.33 -3.71 2.52
N HIS A 135 11.05 -4.08 2.47
CA HIS A 135 10.29 -4.41 3.68
C HIS A 135 9.02 -5.19 3.36
N VAL A 136 8.53 -5.91 4.32
CA VAL A 136 7.14 -6.37 4.36
C VAL A 136 6.27 -5.30 5.00
N ASP A 137 5.02 -5.19 4.58
CA ASP A 137 4.07 -4.25 5.20
C ASP A 137 3.70 -4.70 6.61
N SER A 138 3.94 -3.82 7.58
CA SER A 138 3.46 -3.98 8.94
C SER A 138 3.21 -2.61 9.57
N PHE A 139 2.20 -2.53 10.43
CA PHE A 139 1.72 -1.26 10.97
C PHE A 139 1.84 -1.21 12.49
N PRO A 140 2.77 -0.41 13.05
CA PRO A 140 3.01 -0.37 14.50
C PRO A 140 1.75 -0.06 15.33
N SER A 141 0.87 0.82 14.82
CA SER A 141 -0.33 1.28 15.53
C SER A 141 -1.63 0.63 15.08
N ARG A 142 -1.62 -0.16 14.01
CA ARG A 142 -2.82 -0.77 13.40
C ARG A 142 -2.56 -2.23 13.09
N PRO A 143 -2.59 -3.10 14.10
CA PRO A 143 -2.48 -4.54 13.89
C PRO A 143 -3.53 -5.02 12.89
N ASN A 144 -3.14 -5.92 12.00
CA ASN A 144 -4.01 -6.50 10.97
C ASN A 144 -4.39 -7.97 11.21
N HIS A 145 -3.93 -8.55 12.33
CA HIS A 145 -4.36 -9.86 12.83
C HIS A 145 -4.24 -11.00 11.82
N GLY A 146 -3.23 -10.95 10.95
CA GLY A 146 -3.01 -11.97 9.93
C GLY A 146 -3.77 -11.75 8.63
N GLU A 147 -4.57 -10.70 8.51
CA GLU A 147 -5.18 -10.36 7.23
C GLU A 147 -4.11 -9.99 6.20
N ARG A 148 -4.27 -10.50 4.98
CA ARG A 148 -3.39 -10.18 3.86
C ARG A 148 -3.77 -8.85 3.25
N ILE A 149 -2.79 -8.15 2.70
CA ILE A 149 -2.98 -6.82 2.11
C ILE A 149 -2.80 -6.92 0.60
N LEU A 150 -3.86 -6.64 -0.13
CA LEU A 150 -3.81 -6.44 -1.58
C LEU A 150 -3.77 -4.94 -1.87
N ARG A 151 -2.85 -4.51 -2.72
CA ARG A 151 -2.68 -3.09 -3.07
C ARG A 151 -2.74 -2.89 -4.58
N VAL A 152 -3.41 -1.82 -4.98
CA VAL A 152 -3.36 -1.28 -6.33
C VAL A 152 -2.66 0.07 -6.28
N PHE A 153 -1.66 0.26 -7.14
CA PHE A 153 -0.90 1.51 -7.24
C PHE A 153 -0.96 2.03 -8.67
N SER A 154 -1.15 3.33 -8.82
CA SER A 154 -0.94 4.02 -10.10
C SER A 154 0.04 5.16 -9.92
N ASN A 155 0.99 5.26 -10.85
CA ASN A 155 1.87 6.41 -10.95
C ASN A 155 1.19 7.49 -11.80
N ILE A 156 0.86 8.59 -11.17
CA ILE A 156 0.23 9.77 -11.81
C ILE A 156 1.18 10.97 -11.85
N ASN A 157 2.48 10.73 -11.83
CA ASN A 157 3.48 11.80 -11.89
C ASN A 157 3.34 12.56 -13.23
N PRO A 158 3.10 13.89 -13.21
CA PRO A 158 2.87 14.66 -14.42
C PRO A 158 4.12 14.77 -15.33
N ALA A 159 5.31 14.57 -14.78
CA ALA A 159 6.56 14.58 -15.53
C ALA A 159 6.90 13.21 -16.15
N GLY A 160 6.02 12.21 -16.04
CA GLY A 160 6.26 10.86 -16.57
C GLY A 160 7.41 10.11 -15.89
N VAL A 161 7.93 10.61 -14.77
CA VAL A 161 9.02 9.95 -14.05
C VAL A 161 8.53 8.63 -13.46
N PRO A 162 9.16 7.50 -13.81
CA PRO A 162 8.75 6.20 -13.31
C PRO A 162 9.03 6.09 -11.81
N ARG A 163 8.19 5.38 -11.10
CA ARG A 163 8.48 4.95 -9.73
C ARG A 163 9.21 3.61 -9.77
N VAL A 164 10.41 3.58 -9.22
CA VAL A 164 11.19 2.35 -9.11
C VAL A 164 10.54 1.43 -8.08
N TRP A 165 10.31 0.17 -8.48
CA TRP A 165 9.87 -0.92 -7.62
C TRP A 165 10.92 -2.03 -7.61
N ARG A 166 11.18 -2.57 -6.44
CA ARG A 166 12.00 -3.76 -6.26
C ARG A 166 11.14 -4.82 -5.58
N VAL A 167 11.27 -6.04 -6.03
CA VAL A 167 10.62 -7.21 -5.43
C VAL A 167 11.73 -8.11 -4.92
N GLY A 168 11.70 -8.42 -3.63
CA GLY A 168 12.67 -9.30 -2.99
C GLY A 168 12.41 -10.77 -3.29
N GLU A 169 13.10 -11.63 -2.55
CA GLU A 169 12.89 -13.07 -2.59
C GLU A 169 11.46 -13.45 -2.12
N PRO A 170 11.03 -14.69 -2.38
CA PRO A 170 9.78 -15.22 -1.85
C PRO A 170 9.68 -15.04 -0.34
N PHE A 171 8.49 -14.69 0.16
CA PHE A 171 8.26 -14.39 1.57
C PHE A 171 8.78 -15.50 2.52
N ALA A 172 8.61 -16.78 2.15
CA ALA A 172 9.08 -17.90 2.95
C ALA A 172 10.60 -17.92 3.13
N ASP A 173 11.36 -17.47 2.13
CA ASP A 173 12.83 -17.46 2.16
C ASP A 173 13.32 -16.25 2.99
N MET A 174 12.69 -15.09 2.81
CA MET A 174 12.93 -13.92 3.66
C MET A 174 12.68 -14.23 5.14
N VAL A 175 11.58 -14.93 5.46
CA VAL A 175 11.25 -15.34 6.84
C VAL A 175 12.34 -16.22 7.44
N LYS A 176 12.87 -17.21 6.70
CA LYS A 176 13.98 -18.07 7.17
C LYS A 176 15.19 -17.26 7.62
N THR A 177 15.48 -16.16 6.89
CA THR A 177 16.65 -15.30 7.17
C THR A 177 16.38 -14.32 8.31
N MET A 178 15.20 -13.72 8.36
CA MET A 178 14.91 -12.61 9.28
C MET A 178 14.24 -13.03 10.59
N LEU A 179 13.48 -14.13 10.61
CA LEU A 179 12.76 -14.59 11.80
C LEU A 179 13.69 -14.97 12.97
N PRO A 180 14.86 -15.61 12.76
CA PRO A 180 15.79 -15.88 13.86
C PRO A 180 16.30 -14.63 14.59
N ARG A 181 16.19 -13.45 13.96
CA ARG A 181 16.57 -12.16 14.55
C ARG A 181 15.41 -11.48 15.29
N ALA A 182 14.22 -12.05 15.24
CA ALA A 182 13.03 -11.45 15.84
C ALA A 182 13.03 -11.64 17.36
N LYS A 183 12.64 -10.59 18.08
CA LYS A 183 12.43 -10.69 19.53
C LYS A 183 11.12 -11.41 19.83
N PRO A 184 11.05 -12.18 20.93
CA PRO A 184 9.85 -12.91 21.29
C PRO A 184 8.67 -11.97 21.56
N TYR A 185 7.47 -12.45 21.32
CA TYR A 185 6.24 -11.73 21.65
C TYR A 185 6.02 -11.71 23.16
N VAL A 186 5.69 -10.53 23.69
CA VAL A 186 5.43 -10.34 25.12
C VAL A 186 4.01 -9.80 25.31
N ARG A 187 3.11 -10.68 25.75
CA ARG A 187 1.66 -10.40 25.83
C ARG A 187 1.32 -9.22 26.73
N TRP A 188 2.00 -9.04 27.87
CA TRP A 188 1.72 -7.90 28.74
C TRP A 188 2.11 -6.57 28.11
N GLN A 189 3.18 -6.51 27.31
CA GLN A 189 3.57 -5.31 26.57
C GLN A 189 2.51 -4.95 25.53
N ALA A 190 1.98 -5.92 24.79
CA ALA A 190 0.91 -5.70 23.84
C ALA A 190 -0.34 -5.14 24.52
N LYS A 191 -0.72 -5.66 25.71
CA LYS A 191 -1.83 -5.15 26.51
C LYS A 191 -1.57 -3.71 26.98
N ALA A 192 -0.37 -3.40 27.46
CA ALA A 192 0.00 -2.06 27.90
C ALA A 192 -0.09 -1.04 26.74
N LEU A 193 0.47 -1.36 25.57
CA LEU A 193 0.40 -0.51 24.37
C LEU A 193 -1.06 -0.23 23.93
N HIS A 194 -1.91 -1.24 24.02
CA HIS A 194 -3.34 -1.09 23.71
C HIS A 194 -4.04 -0.23 24.74
N LYS A 195 -3.84 -0.47 26.04
CA LYS A 195 -4.42 0.30 27.12
C LYS A 195 -4.02 1.79 27.07
N LEU A 196 -2.80 2.07 26.66
CA LEU A 196 -2.29 3.44 26.46
C LEU A 196 -2.76 4.09 25.15
N GLY A 197 -3.58 3.42 24.34
CA GLY A 197 -4.06 3.93 23.05
C GLY A 197 -2.99 4.03 21.95
N ILE A 198 -1.80 3.47 22.17
CA ILE A 198 -0.69 3.47 21.18
C ILE A 198 -1.05 2.55 20.01
N THR A 199 -1.71 1.42 20.29
CA THR A 199 -2.25 0.54 19.25
C THR A 199 -3.77 0.61 19.25
N LYS A 200 -4.37 0.62 18.07
CA LYS A 200 -5.84 0.70 17.90
C LYS A 200 -6.56 -0.58 18.30
N SER A 201 -5.87 -1.70 18.28
CA SER A 201 -6.33 -2.99 18.77
C SER A 201 -5.18 -3.73 19.46
N LEU A 202 -5.51 -4.81 20.17
CA LEU A 202 -4.50 -5.64 20.81
C LEU A 202 -3.63 -6.33 19.75
N ARG A 203 -2.32 -6.08 19.78
CA ARG A 203 -1.35 -6.71 18.88
C ARG A 203 -1.28 -8.21 19.16
N SER A 204 -1.45 -9.03 18.12
CA SER A 204 -1.21 -10.48 18.18
C SER A 204 0.27 -10.81 18.09
N GLU A 205 0.63 -12.06 18.33
CA GLU A 205 1.99 -12.56 18.09
C GLU A 205 2.37 -12.42 16.61
N TYR A 206 1.46 -12.73 15.70
CA TYR A 206 1.66 -12.53 14.27
C TYR A 206 2.00 -11.06 13.93
N ASP A 207 1.23 -10.11 14.43
CA ASP A 207 1.48 -8.68 14.19
C ASP A 207 2.84 -8.24 14.77
N HIS A 208 3.22 -8.80 15.92
CA HIS A 208 4.53 -8.54 16.52
C HIS A 208 5.66 -9.06 15.65
N LEU A 209 5.58 -10.31 15.20
CA LEU A 209 6.59 -10.90 14.33
C LEU A 209 6.69 -10.19 13.00
N MET A 210 5.58 -9.86 12.37
CA MET A 210 5.57 -9.08 11.12
C MET A 210 6.24 -7.71 11.29
N LEU A 211 6.05 -7.05 12.43
CA LEU A 211 6.73 -5.78 12.71
C LEU A 211 8.24 -5.98 12.94
N GLN A 212 8.65 -7.07 13.57
CA GLN A 212 10.06 -7.42 13.72
C GLN A 212 10.72 -7.71 12.36
N LEU A 213 10.02 -8.46 11.47
CA LEU A 213 10.50 -8.70 10.10
C LEU A 213 10.67 -7.37 9.34
N HIS A 214 9.65 -6.52 9.37
CA HIS A 214 9.69 -5.18 8.75
C HIS A 214 10.90 -4.37 9.23
N ASP A 215 11.12 -4.30 10.55
CA ASP A 215 12.19 -3.50 11.13
C ASP A 215 13.57 -4.13 10.85
N ASN A 216 13.71 -5.44 10.95
CA ASN A 216 14.96 -6.14 10.67
C ASN A 216 15.38 -6.01 9.21
N MET A 217 14.44 -6.17 8.26
CA MET A 217 14.70 -5.93 6.83
C MET A 217 15.21 -4.51 6.59
N LYS A 218 14.50 -3.50 7.12
CA LYS A 218 14.87 -2.09 6.93
C LYS A 218 16.16 -1.69 7.60
N ALA A 219 16.56 -2.35 8.69
CA ALA A 219 17.79 -2.07 9.42
C ALA A 219 19.02 -2.72 8.77
N ASP A 220 18.83 -3.80 8.05
CA ASP A 220 19.91 -4.58 7.43
C ASP A 220 20.34 -3.91 6.13
N MET A 221 21.52 -3.29 6.15
CA MET A 221 22.06 -2.55 4.98
C MET A 221 22.54 -3.48 3.88
N ASP A 222 22.97 -4.70 4.22
CA ASP A 222 23.40 -5.69 3.24
C ASP A 222 22.20 -6.30 2.50
N TYR A 223 21.01 -6.22 3.13
CA TYR A 223 19.75 -6.67 2.54
C TYR A 223 19.14 -5.64 1.58
N GLN A 224 19.52 -4.37 1.67
CA GLN A 224 18.95 -3.28 0.87
C GLN A 224 19.59 -3.17 -0.53
#